data_75573b8e9a4d00d643a0da3eff6c9b3e
#
_entry.id   75573b8e9a4d00d643a0da3eff6c9b3e
#
_cell.length_a   1.000
_cell.length_b   1.000
_cell.length_c   1.000
_cell.angle_alpha   90.00
_cell.angle_beta   90.00
_cell.angle_gamma   90.00
#
_symmetry.space_group_name_H-M   'P 1'
#
loop_
_entity.id
_entity.type
_entity.pdbx_description
1 polymer ?
#
loop_
_entity_poly.entity_id
_entity_poly.type
_entity_poly.pdbx_seq_one_letter_code
_entity_poly.pdbx_strand_id
1 'polypeptide(L)'
;MDQYRYFNHFSRNIGINNYRHVFSGGKLGIRVSVLIILLGLLWSTGPYFYKGHKGCVECHSPHFETDGACVDCHRGDSRSHRIHIAHYRLIQGEYACFTLPDNSVVRDGRRLIDTSGCRRCHETGHQGNRLASHLDASLDKTLPEALALAIKSPAVFMPDFYFHESDILKLVNAILASSAVYASDSNETARIIHFEKNKEDSDNTFNKHCGSCHRVLTQQLGGLGQGDIGPNLSGIFSRFYFKSFKDDKFWNSKRLRQWLKNPRDIRVNTQMPPVKLTEDELRHLIHIMNP
;
A
#
# COMPACT_ATOMS: atom_id res chain seq x y z
N MET A 1 -16.22 19.84 -14.53
CA MET A 1 -17.05 20.64 -13.59
C MET A 1 -18.31 19.83 -13.37
N ASP A 2 -18.40 19.11 -12.26
CA ASP A 2 -19.60 18.50 -11.67
C ASP A 2 -19.27 17.15 -10.98
N GLN A 3 -18.55 17.24 -9.85
CA GLN A 3 -18.42 16.09 -8.91
C GLN A 3 -18.38 16.52 -7.42
N TYR A 4 -18.89 17.70 -7.09
CA TYR A 4 -18.92 18.20 -5.70
C TYR A 4 -20.35 18.38 -5.15
N ARG A 5 -21.21 17.33 -5.30
CA ARG A 5 -22.55 17.34 -4.69
C ARG A 5 -22.96 15.97 -4.15
N TYR A 6 -22.25 15.44 -3.16
CA TYR A 6 -22.77 14.36 -2.31
C TYR A 6 -21.99 14.32 -0.99
N PHE A 7 -22.34 15.20 -0.06
CA PHE A 7 -22.07 14.98 1.36
C PHE A 7 -22.98 15.91 2.20
N ASN A 8 -24.25 15.56 2.30
CA ASN A 8 -25.11 15.97 3.39
C ASN A 8 -26.04 14.80 3.66
N HIS A 9 -25.75 13.98 4.68
CA HIS A 9 -26.65 13.21 5.50
C HIS A 9 -25.90 12.08 6.21
N PHE A 10 -25.38 12.36 7.37
CA PHE A 10 -25.27 11.35 8.43
C PHE A 10 -25.06 12.07 9.78
N SER A 11 -26.15 12.46 10.38
CA SER A 11 -26.19 12.83 11.80
C SER A 11 -27.42 12.19 12.41
N ARG A 12 -27.20 11.17 13.24
CA ARG A 12 -28.08 10.74 14.37
C ARG A 12 -27.88 9.25 14.65
N ASN A 13 -27.30 9.00 15.80
CA ASN A 13 -27.80 8.14 16.87
C ASN A 13 -26.63 7.61 17.71
N ILE A 14 -26.35 8.33 18.81
CA ILE A 14 -25.63 7.74 19.94
C ILE A 14 -26.64 7.69 21.08
N GLY A 15 -27.04 6.46 21.41
CA GLY A 15 -27.94 6.18 22.52
C GLY A 15 -27.27 6.44 23.87
N ILE A 16 -27.94 7.24 24.69
CA ILE A 16 -27.53 7.53 26.07
C ILE A 16 -28.16 6.46 26.97
N ASN A 17 -27.34 5.62 27.57
CA ASN A 17 -27.76 4.69 28.62
C ASN A 17 -27.93 5.44 29.95
N ASN A 18 -29.14 5.37 30.50
CA ASN A 18 -29.53 5.87 31.80
C ASN A 18 -28.84 5.12 32.95
N TYR A 19 -28.02 5.80 33.73
CA TYR A 19 -27.72 5.40 35.11
C TYR A 19 -28.47 6.29 36.07
N ARG A 20 -29.51 5.71 36.75
CA ARG A 20 -30.16 6.29 37.94
C ARG A 20 -29.31 6.00 39.14
N HIS A 21 -28.69 7.00 39.73
CA HIS A 21 -28.29 6.99 41.13
C HIS A 21 -29.16 7.95 41.94
N VAL A 22 -29.87 7.38 42.88
CA VAL A 22 -30.67 8.10 43.88
C VAL A 22 -29.70 8.66 44.93
N PHE A 23 -29.58 9.99 45.01
CA PHE A 23 -28.98 10.66 46.16
C PHE A 23 -30.04 11.48 46.88
N SER A 24 -30.39 11.05 48.05
CA SER A 24 -31.09 11.81 49.10
C SER A 24 -30.07 12.70 49.79
N GLY A 25 -30.10 13.98 49.56
CA GLY A 25 -29.21 14.92 50.23
C GLY A 25 -29.76 16.34 50.18
N GLY A 26 -29.81 16.99 51.33
CA GLY A 26 -30.48 18.24 51.66
C GLY A 26 -30.10 19.45 50.82
N LYS A 27 -30.85 20.53 50.96
CA LYS A 27 -30.81 21.80 50.18
C LYS A 27 -29.43 22.47 50.03
N LEU A 28 -28.41 22.05 50.82
CA LEU A 28 -27.04 22.53 50.70
C LEU A 28 -26.27 21.88 49.55
N GLY A 29 -26.54 20.59 49.25
CA GLY A 29 -25.91 19.85 48.16
C GLY A 29 -26.29 20.35 46.77
N ILE A 30 -27.53 20.86 46.58
CA ILE A 30 -28.01 21.36 45.29
C ILE A 30 -27.26 22.64 44.90
N ARG A 31 -26.95 23.58 45.83
CA ARG A 31 -26.24 24.78 45.52
C ARG A 31 -24.78 24.53 45.12
N VAL A 32 -24.10 23.59 45.73
CA VAL A 32 -22.72 23.22 45.40
C VAL A 32 -22.69 22.48 44.05
N SER A 33 -23.64 21.57 43.80
CA SER A 33 -23.75 20.85 42.51
C SER A 33 -24.03 21.76 41.33
N VAL A 34 -24.91 22.77 41.51
CA VAL A 34 -25.20 23.76 40.46
C VAL A 34 -23.96 24.62 40.18
N LEU A 35 -23.18 25.00 41.21
CA LEU A 35 -21.95 25.78 41.04
C LEU A 35 -20.88 25.00 40.31
N ILE A 36 -20.71 23.71 40.59
CA ILE A 36 -19.76 22.82 39.90
C ILE A 36 -20.18 22.62 38.45
N ILE A 37 -21.48 22.46 38.16
CA ILE A 37 -21.98 22.33 36.79
C ILE A 37 -21.79 23.63 36.01
N LEU A 38 -22.04 24.79 36.63
CA LEU A 38 -21.81 26.07 35.99
C LEU A 38 -20.33 26.39 35.77
N LEU A 39 -19.44 26.02 36.69
CA LEU A 39 -18.00 26.11 36.50
C LEU A 39 -17.48 25.11 35.46
N GLY A 40 -18.05 23.92 35.40
CA GLY A 40 -17.76 22.92 34.37
C GLY A 40 -18.19 23.37 32.96
N LEU A 41 -19.35 24.03 32.86
CA LEU A 41 -19.83 24.60 31.58
C LEU A 41 -18.98 25.82 31.14
N LEU A 42 -18.48 26.60 32.06
CA LEU A 42 -17.55 27.72 31.75
C LEU A 42 -16.16 27.21 31.31
N TRP A 43 -15.74 26.03 31.74
CA TRP A 43 -14.50 25.41 31.26
C TRP A 43 -14.68 24.66 29.96
N SER A 44 -15.88 24.20 29.62
CA SER A 44 -16.16 23.51 28.36
C SER A 44 -16.37 24.44 27.16
N THR A 45 -16.53 25.75 27.42
CA THR A 45 -16.61 26.80 26.38
C THR A 45 -15.30 27.55 26.21
N GLY A 46 -14.17 26.95 26.58
CA GLY A 46 -12.87 27.47 26.13
C GLY A 46 -12.96 27.64 24.62
N PRO A 47 -12.57 28.83 24.04
CA PRO A 47 -12.55 28.91 22.60
C PRO A 47 -11.68 27.77 22.10
N TYR A 48 -12.23 26.93 21.26
CA TYR A 48 -11.43 26.09 20.39
C TYR A 48 -10.59 27.04 19.56
N PHE A 49 -9.47 27.47 20.12
CA PHE A 49 -8.44 28.13 19.35
C PHE A 49 -7.96 27.11 18.33
N TYR A 50 -8.57 27.15 17.17
CA TYR A 50 -7.98 26.63 15.97
C TYR A 50 -6.56 27.22 15.93
N LYS A 51 -5.57 26.44 16.38
CA LYS A 51 -4.17 26.74 16.15
C LYS A 51 -3.89 26.52 14.66
N GLY A 52 -4.62 27.24 13.81
CA GLY A 52 -4.27 27.39 12.43
C GLY A 52 -2.88 27.98 12.39
N HIS A 53 -1.92 27.17 11.96
CA HIS A 53 -0.59 27.68 11.70
C HIS A 53 -0.73 28.74 10.63
N LYS A 54 -0.54 29.99 11.01
CA LYS A 54 -0.78 31.17 10.15
C LYS A 54 0.00 31.12 8.82
N GLY A 55 1.15 30.43 8.78
CA GLY A 55 2.01 30.35 7.62
C GLY A 55 1.38 29.76 6.35
N CYS A 56 0.61 28.66 6.45
CA CYS A 56 -0.01 28.06 5.27
C CYS A 56 -1.17 28.90 4.73
N VAL A 57 -2.06 29.39 5.62
CA VAL A 57 -3.27 30.13 5.23
C VAL A 57 -2.99 31.57 4.80
N GLU A 58 -1.78 32.07 4.95
CA GLU A 58 -1.36 33.38 4.39
C GLU A 58 -1.26 33.33 2.85
N CYS A 59 -1.00 32.13 2.29
CA CYS A 59 -0.83 31.93 0.85
C CYS A 59 -1.91 31.04 0.25
N HIS A 60 -2.55 30.18 1.05
CA HIS A 60 -3.53 29.19 0.59
C HIS A 60 -4.88 29.36 1.27
N SER A 61 -5.96 29.11 0.53
CA SER A 61 -7.30 29.05 1.10
C SER A 61 -7.46 27.77 1.90
N PRO A 62 -7.97 27.85 3.15
CA PRO A 62 -8.20 26.66 3.96
C PRO A 62 -9.31 25.79 3.38
N HIS A 63 -9.19 24.48 3.59
CA HIS A 63 -10.19 23.48 3.27
C HIS A 63 -10.13 22.36 4.31
N PHE A 64 -11.21 21.56 4.47
CA PHE A 64 -11.29 20.51 5.48
C PHE A 64 -10.92 20.98 6.90
N GLU A 65 -11.36 22.17 7.28
CA GLU A 65 -10.97 22.84 8.55
C GLU A 65 -11.34 22.03 9.81
N THR A 66 -12.30 21.12 9.69
CA THR A 66 -12.74 20.24 10.79
C THR A 66 -11.86 18.99 10.94
N ASP A 67 -11.02 18.67 9.97
CA ASP A 67 -10.33 17.39 9.91
C ASP A 67 -8.86 17.47 10.38
N GLY A 68 -8.39 18.64 10.79
CA GLY A 68 -7.05 18.83 11.34
C GLY A 68 -6.29 20.03 10.78
N ALA A 69 -5.00 20.12 11.11
CA ALA A 69 -4.13 21.16 10.56
C ALA A 69 -3.64 20.79 9.16
N CYS A 70 -3.33 21.79 8.33
CA CYS A 70 -2.83 21.58 6.97
C CYS A 70 -1.66 20.58 6.89
N VAL A 71 -0.75 20.62 7.85
CA VAL A 71 0.43 19.75 7.91
C VAL A 71 0.10 18.29 8.28
N ASP A 72 -1.06 18.01 8.85
CA ASP A 72 -1.50 16.65 9.19
C ASP A 72 -1.80 15.86 7.92
N CYS A 73 -2.31 16.54 6.89
CA CYS A 73 -2.58 15.94 5.58
C CYS A 73 -1.41 16.14 4.60
N HIS A 74 -0.86 17.36 4.56
CA HIS A 74 0.09 17.75 3.51
C HIS A 74 1.56 17.70 3.94
N ARG A 75 1.86 17.46 5.23
CA ARG A 75 3.23 17.60 5.77
C ARG A 75 3.78 19.02 5.55
N GLY A 76 5.06 19.17 5.28
CA GLY A 76 5.71 20.48 5.17
C GLY A 76 6.03 21.12 6.52
N ASP A 77 6.38 22.40 6.53
CA ASP A 77 6.63 23.19 7.76
C ASP A 77 5.79 24.47 7.76
N SER A 78 4.69 24.46 8.51
CA SER A 78 3.76 25.59 8.64
C SER A 78 4.32 26.80 9.40
N ARG A 79 5.49 26.67 10.03
CA ARG A 79 6.15 27.76 10.79
C ARG A 79 7.00 28.65 9.92
N SER A 80 7.30 28.24 8.68
CA SER A 80 8.19 28.94 7.78
C SER A 80 7.41 29.73 6.72
N HIS A 81 7.82 30.97 6.48
CA HIS A 81 7.34 31.79 5.35
C HIS A 81 8.22 31.62 4.10
N ARG A 82 9.30 30.83 4.19
CA ARG A 82 10.16 30.53 3.05
C ARG A 82 9.60 29.34 2.30
N ILE A 83 9.15 29.52 1.06
CA ILE A 83 8.45 28.52 0.24
C ILE A 83 9.16 27.16 0.26
N HIS A 84 10.47 27.10 0.01
CA HIS A 84 11.22 25.85 -0.05
C HIS A 84 11.34 25.12 1.30
N ILE A 85 11.20 25.83 2.43
CA ILE A 85 11.14 25.22 3.76
C ILE A 85 9.71 24.80 4.07
N ALA A 86 8.75 25.70 3.86
CA ALA A 86 7.33 25.42 4.09
C ALA A 86 6.86 24.18 3.29
N HIS A 87 7.37 24.03 2.07
CA HIS A 87 7.02 22.92 1.18
C HIS A 87 8.03 21.75 1.22
N TYR A 88 8.94 21.72 2.20
CA TYR A 88 9.85 20.58 2.31
C TYR A 88 9.09 19.28 2.59
N ARG A 89 9.25 18.29 1.69
CA ARG A 89 8.50 17.01 1.72
C ARG A 89 6.97 17.18 1.75
N LEU A 90 6.48 18.25 1.12
CA LEU A 90 5.05 18.49 1.00
C LEU A 90 4.40 17.33 0.22
N ILE A 91 3.25 16.89 0.67
CA ILE A 91 2.38 15.98 -0.07
C ILE A 91 1.35 16.81 -0.83
N GLN A 92 1.37 16.72 -2.17
CA GLN A 92 0.40 17.43 -3.01
C GLN A 92 -1.02 16.92 -2.74
N GLY A 93 -2.03 17.79 -2.94
CA GLY A 93 -3.42 17.49 -2.58
C GLY A 93 -3.98 16.22 -3.19
N GLU A 94 -3.60 15.90 -4.43
CA GLU A 94 -4.03 14.66 -5.10
C GLU A 94 -3.51 13.39 -4.41
N TYR A 95 -2.36 13.47 -3.74
CA TYR A 95 -1.78 12.35 -2.99
C TYR A 95 -2.15 12.36 -1.51
N ALA A 96 -2.87 13.37 -1.03
CA ALA A 96 -3.25 13.49 0.38
C ALA A 96 -4.60 12.82 0.72
N CYS A 97 -5.28 12.21 -0.25
CA CYS A 97 -6.56 11.53 -0.03
C CYS A 97 -6.45 10.38 1.00
N PHE A 98 -5.26 9.83 1.21
CA PHE A 98 -5.03 8.75 2.18
C PHE A 98 -5.23 9.16 3.64
N THR A 99 -5.20 10.45 3.95
CA THR A 99 -5.41 10.98 5.29
C THR A 99 -6.90 11.10 5.65
N LEU A 100 -7.77 11.08 4.63
CA LEU A 100 -9.21 11.19 4.82
C LEU A 100 -9.84 9.82 5.13
N PRO A 101 -10.70 9.72 6.16
CA PRO A 101 -11.36 8.48 6.49
C PRO A 101 -12.25 7.99 5.35
N ASP A 102 -12.32 6.67 5.16
CA ASP A 102 -13.19 5.99 4.20
C ASP A 102 -13.14 6.50 2.75
N ASN A 103 -11.99 7.08 2.36
CA ASN A 103 -11.83 7.67 1.03
C ASN A 103 -11.93 6.63 -0.09
N SER A 104 -12.73 6.93 -1.12
CA SER A 104 -12.94 6.03 -2.26
C SER A 104 -11.67 5.81 -3.10
N VAL A 105 -10.81 6.83 -3.22
CA VAL A 105 -9.52 6.73 -3.94
C VAL A 105 -8.64 5.66 -3.30
N VAL A 106 -8.55 5.64 -1.96
CA VAL A 106 -7.80 4.64 -1.20
C VAL A 106 -8.41 3.25 -1.36
N ARG A 107 -9.75 3.13 -1.26
CA ARG A 107 -10.45 1.86 -1.40
C ARG A 107 -10.26 1.25 -2.80
N ASP A 108 -10.37 2.07 -3.83
CA ASP A 108 -10.17 1.64 -5.22
C ASP A 108 -8.71 1.27 -5.48
N GLY A 109 -7.75 2.02 -4.92
CA GLY A 109 -6.34 1.69 -4.98
C GLY A 109 -6.00 0.35 -4.31
N ARG A 110 -6.59 0.04 -3.15
CA ARG A 110 -6.45 -1.27 -2.50
C ARG A 110 -6.95 -2.41 -3.40
N ARG A 111 -8.09 -2.20 -4.07
CA ARG A 111 -8.61 -3.17 -5.03
C ARG A 111 -7.64 -3.35 -6.21
N LEU A 112 -7.05 -2.28 -6.74
CA LEU A 112 -6.05 -2.36 -7.80
C LEU A 112 -4.79 -3.11 -7.34
N ILE A 113 -4.28 -2.89 -6.13
CA ILE A 113 -3.16 -3.65 -5.54
C ILE A 113 -3.45 -5.15 -5.59
N ASP A 114 -4.67 -5.56 -5.22
CA ASP A 114 -5.05 -6.98 -5.20
C ASP A 114 -5.22 -7.54 -6.61
N THR A 115 -5.94 -6.85 -7.48
CA THR A 115 -6.25 -7.33 -8.84
C THR A 115 -5.04 -7.34 -9.76
N SER A 116 -4.07 -6.45 -9.55
CA SER A 116 -2.82 -6.41 -10.32
C SER A 116 -1.73 -7.31 -9.73
N GLY A 117 -1.97 -7.90 -8.57
CA GLY A 117 -1.05 -8.85 -7.93
C GLY A 117 0.25 -8.20 -7.44
N CYS A 118 0.22 -6.95 -6.99
CA CYS A 118 1.40 -6.25 -6.46
C CYS A 118 2.03 -7.01 -5.29
N ARG A 119 1.20 -7.68 -4.47
CA ARG A 119 1.63 -8.51 -3.33
C ARG A 119 2.42 -9.76 -3.72
N ARG A 120 2.51 -10.11 -5.01
CA ARG A 120 3.42 -11.17 -5.47
C ARG A 120 4.88 -10.86 -5.17
N CYS A 121 5.22 -9.58 -5.16
CA CYS A 121 6.60 -9.10 -4.96
C CYS A 121 6.71 -8.19 -3.73
N HIS A 122 5.73 -7.36 -3.48
CA HIS A 122 5.74 -6.34 -2.43
C HIS A 122 4.91 -6.75 -1.22
N GLU A 123 5.35 -6.31 -0.04
CA GLU A 123 4.51 -6.29 1.14
C GLU A 123 3.81 -4.93 1.24
N THR A 124 2.47 -4.94 1.42
CA THR A 124 1.64 -3.77 1.69
C THR A 124 0.39 -4.15 2.46
N GLY A 125 0.03 -3.36 3.48
CA GLY A 125 -1.02 -3.70 4.43
C GLY A 125 -0.71 -4.96 5.21
N HIS A 126 0.55 -5.15 5.61
CA HIS A 126 1.09 -6.33 6.31
C HIS A 126 0.85 -7.65 5.56
N GLN A 127 0.68 -7.61 4.25
CA GLN A 127 0.45 -8.77 3.41
C GLN A 127 1.30 -8.69 2.13
N GLY A 128 1.82 -9.82 1.72
CA GLY A 128 2.60 -9.92 0.49
C GLY A 128 3.90 -10.69 0.67
N ASN A 129 4.61 -10.87 -0.45
CA ASN A 129 5.96 -11.40 -0.45
C ASN A 129 6.97 -10.26 -0.31
N ARG A 130 8.14 -10.58 0.26
CA ARG A 130 9.24 -9.61 0.40
C ARG A 130 10.31 -9.85 -0.67
N LEU A 131 9.88 -9.89 -1.93
CA LEU A 131 10.80 -10.04 -3.07
C LEU A 131 11.28 -8.68 -3.62
N ALA A 132 10.55 -7.62 -3.32
CA ALA A 132 10.84 -6.25 -3.72
C ALA A 132 10.69 -5.29 -2.52
N SER A 133 10.69 -3.97 -2.77
CA SER A 133 10.59 -2.95 -1.72
C SER A 133 9.33 -3.13 -0.86
N HIS A 134 9.49 -2.91 0.45
CA HIS A 134 8.40 -2.92 1.41
C HIS A 134 7.60 -1.62 1.31
N LEU A 135 6.38 -1.69 0.81
CA LEU A 135 5.59 -0.50 0.51
C LEU A 135 4.99 0.16 1.77
N ASP A 136 4.80 -0.59 2.86
CA ASP A 136 4.33 0.01 4.11
C ASP A 136 5.37 0.94 4.76
N ALA A 137 6.62 0.93 4.31
CA ALA A 137 7.65 1.88 4.72
C ALA A 137 7.78 3.11 3.80
N SER A 138 6.88 3.29 2.83
CA SER A 138 7.05 4.28 1.76
C SER A 138 6.87 5.72 2.22
N LEU A 139 5.92 5.98 3.13
CA LEU A 139 5.54 7.34 3.55
C LEU A 139 6.72 8.14 4.14
N ASP A 140 7.66 7.46 4.80
CA ASP A 140 8.83 8.09 5.41
C ASP A 140 10.07 8.09 4.51
N LYS A 141 10.13 7.15 3.56
CA LYS A 141 11.32 6.94 2.72
C LYS A 141 11.21 7.54 1.32
N THR A 142 10.00 7.74 0.80
CA THR A 142 9.78 8.05 -0.62
C THR A 142 8.73 9.16 -0.77
N LEU A 143 8.94 10.07 -1.70
CA LEU A 143 7.92 11.06 -2.06
C LEU A 143 6.81 10.41 -2.89
N PRO A 144 5.55 10.87 -2.79
CA PRO A 144 4.42 10.34 -3.56
C PRO A 144 4.67 10.35 -5.08
N GLU A 145 5.29 11.41 -5.59
CA GLU A 145 5.63 11.56 -7.01
C GLU A 145 6.65 10.52 -7.47
N ALA A 146 7.60 10.17 -6.60
CA ALA A 146 8.58 9.12 -6.90
C ALA A 146 7.93 7.73 -6.91
N LEU A 147 6.93 7.47 -6.05
CA LEU A 147 6.12 6.26 -6.11
C LEU A 147 5.31 6.21 -7.42
N ALA A 148 4.68 7.31 -7.79
CA ALA A 148 3.93 7.41 -9.04
C ALA A 148 4.82 7.14 -10.25
N LEU A 149 6.02 7.73 -10.28
CA LEU A 149 7.00 7.50 -11.34
C LEU A 149 7.47 6.04 -11.39
N ALA A 150 7.72 5.42 -10.24
CA ALA A 150 8.13 4.01 -10.18
C ALA A 150 7.04 3.03 -10.65
N ILE A 151 5.77 3.41 -10.52
CA ILE A 151 4.65 2.63 -11.07
C ILE A 151 4.51 2.86 -12.59
N LYS A 152 4.70 4.10 -13.05
CA LYS A 152 4.58 4.51 -14.44
C LYS A 152 5.74 4.02 -15.30
N SER A 153 6.94 3.99 -14.73
CA SER A 153 8.19 3.57 -15.40
C SER A 153 8.90 2.54 -14.52
N PRO A 154 8.42 1.29 -14.52
CA PRO A 154 8.88 0.29 -13.57
C PRO A 154 10.30 -0.17 -13.85
N ALA A 155 11.02 -0.58 -12.78
CA ALA A 155 12.32 -1.22 -12.90
C ALA A 155 12.22 -2.59 -13.59
N VAL A 156 13.35 -3.09 -14.09
CA VAL A 156 13.47 -4.26 -15.00
C VAL A 156 12.62 -5.49 -14.61
N PHE A 157 12.50 -5.79 -13.32
CA PHE A 157 11.76 -6.98 -12.85
C PHE A 157 10.33 -6.68 -12.41
N MET A 158 9.95 -5.41 -12.28
CA MET A 158 8.56 -5.02 -12.06
C MET A 158 7.84 -4.97 -13.41
N PRO A 159 6.74 -5.70 -13.59
CA PRO A 159 5.98 -5.65 -14.83
C PRO A 159 5.44 -4.24 -15.09
N ASP A 160 5.44 -3.80 -16.34
CA ASP A 160 4.68 -2.64 -16.76
C ASP A 160 3.20 -3.03 -16.88
N PHE A 161 2.37 -2.36 -16.12
CA PHE A 161 0.91 -2.59 -16.09
C PHE A 161 0.15 -1.61 -16.99
N TYR A 162 0.85 -0.61 -17.58
CA TYR A 162 0.25 0.44 -18.43
C TYR A 162 -0.93 1.14 -17.76
N PHE A 163 -0.83 1.43 -16.47
CA PHE A 163 -1.88 2.13 -15.73
C PHE A 163 -2.09 3.55 -16.23
N HIS A 164 -3.36 3.98 -16.27
CA HIS A 164 -3.69 5.39 -16.43
C HIS A 164 -3.28 6.21 -15.20
N GLU A 165 -3.03 7.51 -15.37
CA GLU A 165 -2.65 8.42 -14.29
C GLU A 165 -3.63 8.36 -13.10
N SER A 166 -4.93 8.26 -13.38
CA SER A 166 -5.95 8.12 -12.34
C SER A 166 -5.83 6.84 -11.50
N ASP A 167 -5.33 5.76 -12.07
CA ASP A 167 -5.12 4.50 -11.36
C ASP A 167 -3.80 4.51 -10.58
N ILE A 168 -2.77 5.16 -11.15
CA ILE A 168 -1.51 5.43 -10.44
C ILE A 168 -1.79 6.27 -9.18
N LEU A 169 -2.62 7.31 -9.30
CA LEU A 169 -3.03 8.14 -8.17
C LEU A 169 -3.70 7.32 -7.05
N LYS A 170 -4.63 6.42 -7.42
CA LYS A 170 -5.31 5.53 -6.48
C LYS A 170 -4.32 4.57 -5.80
N LEU A 171 -3.40 3.98 -6.57
CA LEU A 171 -2.37 3.08 -6.07
C LEU A 171 -1.46 3.78 -5.06
N VAL A 172 -0.97 4.99 -5.38
CA VAL A 172 -0.12 5.78 -4.47
C VAL A 172 -0.85 6.09 -3.18
N ASN A 173 -2.09 6.59 -3.24
CA ASN A 173 -2.89 6.86 -2.04
C ASN A 173 -3.12 5.59 -1.19
N ALA A 174 -3.37 4.44 -1.81
CA ALA A 174 -3.55 3.19 -1.08
C ALA A 174 -2.25 2.69 -0.40
N ILE A 175 -1.10 2.86 -1.05
CA ILE A 175 0.22 2.56 -0.49
C ILE A 175 0.49 3.47 0.70
N LEU A 176 0.26 4.78 0.56
CA LEU A 176 0.48 5.76 1.62
C LEU A 176 -0.46 5.52 2.81
N ALA A 177 -1.72 5.15 2.56
CA ALA A 177 -2.67 4.77 3.61
C ALA A 177 -2.21 3.55 4.42
N SER A 178 -1.65 2.54 3.75
CA SER A 178 -1.09 1.37 4.43
C SER A 178 0.16 1.75 5.22
N SER A 179 1.02 2.60 4.64
CA SER A 179 2.24 3.07 5.27
C SER A 179 1.97 3.97 6.50
N ALA A 180 0.90 4.76 6.49
CA ALA A 180 0.53 5.62 7.62
C ALA A 180 0.15 4.83 8.88
N VAL A 181 -0.36 3.61 8.71
CA VAL A 181 -0.71 2.70 9.81
C VAL A 181 0.48 1.85 10.26
N TYR A 182 1.50 1.75 9.43
CA TYR A 182 2.69 0.96 9.69
C TYR A 182 3.57 1.68 10.74
N ALA A 183 3.64 1.13 11.95
CA ALA A 183 4.68 1.51 12.90
C ALA A 183 5.99 0.89 12.40
N SER A 184 6.95 1.71 11.97
CA SER A 184 8.25 1.21 11.53
C SER A 184 8.90 0.47 12.69
N ASP A 185 9.01 -0.84 12.58
CA ASP A 185 9.78 -1.64 13.50
C ASP A 185 11.25 -1.24 13.32
N SER A 186 11.80 -0.54 14.31
CA SER A 186 13.18 -0.04 14.31
C SER A 186 14.22 -1.17 14.18
N ASN A 187 13.78 -2.43 14.30
CA ASN A 187 14.60 -3.63 14.18
C ASN A 187 14.50 -4.30 12.80
N GLU A 188 13.82 -3.71 11.82
CA GLU A 188 13.75 -4.30 10.48
C GLU A 188 15.13 -4.24 9.82
N THR A 189 15.76 -5.40 9.65
CA THR A 189 17.01 -5.52 8.89
C THR A 189 16.75 -5.19 7.43
N ALA A 190 17.54 -4.25 6.89
CA ALA A 190 17.47 -3.92 5.47
C ALA A 190 17.71 -5.18 4.63
N ARG A 191 16.74 -5.52 3.77
CA ARG A 191 16.91 -6.60 2.81
C ARG A 191 17.68 -6.09 1.62
N ILE A 192 18.86 -6.64 1.38
CA ILE A 192 19.66 -6.31 0.21
C ILE A 192 19.15 -7.18 -0.93
N ILE A 193 18.57 -6.55 -1.95
CA ILE A 193 18.20 -7.22 -3.20
C ILE A 193 19.38 -7.00 -4.15
N HIS A 194 20.13 -8.05 -4.44
CA HIS A 194 21.23 -7.99 -5.38
C HIS A 194 20.69 -8.07 -6.81
N PHE A 195 20.89 -7.01 -7.58
CA PHE A 195 20.61 -7.00 -9.03
C PHE A 195 21.86 -7.24 -9.88
N GLU A 196 23.02 -7.37 -9.24
CA GLU A 196 24.29 -7.63 -9.93
C GLU A 196 24.40 -9.11 -10.31
N LYS A 197 24.74 -9.34 -11.57
CA LYS A 197 24.97 -10.69 -12.10
C LYS A 197 26.28 -11.22 -11.57
N ASN A 198 26.27 -12.06 -10.56
CA ASN A 198 27.41 -12.93 -10.28
C ASN A 198 27.53 -13.98 -11.39
N LYS A 199 28.76 -14.32 -11.77
CA LYS A 199 29.02 -15.30 -12.85
C LYS A 199 28.41 -16.66 -12.58
N GLU A 200 28.26 -17.05 -11.30
CA GLU A 200 27.60 -18.27 -10.84
C GLU A 200 26.07 -18.24 -11.03
N ASP A 201 25.46 -17.04 -10.97
CA ASP A 201 24.03 -16.87 -11.14
C ASP A 201 23.55 -17.02 -12.60
N SER A 202 24.48 -16.92 -13.58
CA SER A 202 24.16 -17.04 -15.00
C SER A 202 23.84 -18.47 -15.44
N ASP A 203 24.33 -19.47 -14.73
CA ASP A 203 24.18 -20.90 -15.09
C ASP A 203 23.11 -21.66 -14.26
N ASN A 204 22.22 -20.93 -13.57
CA ASN A 204 21.15 -21.57 -12.82
C ASN A 204 20.06 -22.15 -13.75
N THR A 205 19.31 -23.12 -13.22
CA THR A 205 18.25 -23.83 -13.97
C THR A 205 17.21 -22.90 -14.58
N PHE A 206 16.86 -21.79 -13.89
CA PHE A 206 15.89 -20.83 -14.42
C PHE A 206 16.43 -20.11 -15.66
N ASN A 207 17.60 -19.56 -15.61
CA ASN A 207 18.22 -18.86 -16.74
C ASN A 207 18.42 -19.80 -17.95
N LYS A 208 18.82 -21.05 -17.69
CA LYS A 208 19.09 -22.05 -18.71
C LYS A 208 17.81 -22.44 -19.48
N HIS A 209 16.70 -22.63 -18.81
CA HIS A 209 15.49 -23.22 -19.40
C HIS A 209 14.30 -22.26 -19.54
N CYS A 210 14.27 -21.20 -18.78
CA CYS A 210 13.11 -20.30 -18.66
C CYS A 210 13.45 -18.85 -18.96
N GLY A 211 14.69 -18.41 -18.67
CA GLY A 211 15.11 -17.01 -18.63
C GLY A 211 15.08 -16.29 -19.96
N SER A 212 15.07 -16.99 -21.10
CA SER A 212 14.91 -16.39 -22.43
C SER A 212 13.50 -15.85 -22.69
N CYS A 213 12.49 -16.41 -22.00
CA CYS A 213 11.08 -16.04 -22.18
C CYS A 213 10.48 -15.41 -20.93
N HIS A 214 10.95 -15.71 -19.74
CA HIS A 214 10.39 -15.31 -18.46
C HIS A 214 11.38 -14.52 -17.62
N ARG A 215 10.85 -13.68 -16.73
CA ARG A 215 11.55 -13.05 -15.61
C ARG A 215 11.00 -13.55 -14.30
N VAL A 216 11.83 -13.58 -13.26
CA VAL A 216 11.44 -13.88 -11.89
C VAL A 216 12.30 -13.11 -10.90
N LEU A 217 11.67 -12.57 -9.84
CA LEU A 217 12.36 -12.16 -8.63
C LEU A 217 12.37 -13.34 -7.66
N THR A 218 13.52 -13.61 -7.10
CA THR A 218 13.74 -14.65 -6.11
C THR A 218 14.32 -14.06 -4.84
N GLN A 219 14.14 -14.76 -3.73
CA GLN A 219 14.65 -14.30 -2.44
C GLN A 219 16.18 -14.46 -2.33
N GLN A 220 16.72 -15.51 -2.94
CA GLN A 220 18.11 -15.90 -2.77
C GLN A 220 19.03 -15.33 -3.86
N LEU A 221 18.56 -15.31 -5.13
CA LEU A 221 19.37 -14.96 -6.28
C LEU A 221 18.97 -13.61 -6.91
N GLY A 222 18.03 -12.87 -6.28
CA GLY A 222 17.53 -11.64 -6.86
C GLY A 222 16.75 -11.86 -8.14
N GLY A 223 17.00 -11.05 -9.17
CA GLY A 223 16.29 -11.11 -10.44
C GLY A 223 16.95 -12.02 -11.45
N LEU A 224 16.19 -12.96 -12.01
CA LEU A 224 16.62 -13.93 -13.02
C LEU A 224 15.80 -13.79 -14.29
N GLY A 225 16.43 -14.13 -15.42
CA GLY A 225 15.82 -14.06 -16.75
C GLY A 225 15.84 -12.67 -17.35
N GLN A 226 15.70 -12.60 -18.67
CA GLN A 226 15.68 -11.34 -19.44
C GLN A 226 14.47 -11.26 -20.38
N GLY A 227 13.78 -12.39 -20.59
CA GLY A 227 12.65 -12.47 -21.51
C GLY A 227 11.39 -11.80 -20.96
N ASP A 228 10.56 -11.32 -21.87
CA ASP A 228 9.26 -10.69 -21.61
C ASP A 228 8.14 -11.29 -22.47
N ILE A 229 8.44 -12.35 -23.20
CA ILE A 229 7.48 -13.09 -24.05
C ILE A 229 6.46 -13.82 -23.16
N GLY A 230 6.93 -14.40 -22.06
CA GLY A 230 6.09 -15.07 -21.08
C GLY A 230 5.82 -14.21 -19.84
N PRO A 231 4.82 -14.59 -19.02
CA PRO A 231 4.51 -13.84 -17.81
C PRO A 231 5.68 -13.84 -16.82
N ASN A 232 5.77 -12.76 -16.03
CA ASN A 232 6.68 -12.69 -14.90
C ASN A 232 6.25 -13.71 -13.83
N LEU A 233 7.17 -14.57 -13.40
CA LEU A 233 6.89 -15.71 -12.51
C LEU A 233 7.18 -15.44 -11.04
N SER A 234 7.49 -14.19 -10.66
CA SER A 234 7.76 -13.82 -9.27
C SER A 234 6.59 -14.18 -8.36
N GLY A 235 6.89 -14.89 -7.27
CA GLY A 235 5.91 -15.31 -6.28
C GLY A 235 4.89 -16.37 -6.78
N ILE A 236 5.19 -17.13 -7.82
CA ILE A 236 4.26 -18.09 -8.45
C ILE A 236 3.67 -19.11 -7.46
N PHE A 237 4.39 -19.49 -6.41
CA PHE A 237 3.90 -20.43 -5.41
C PHE A 237 3.21 -19.78 -4.22
N SER A 238 3.15 -18.45 -4.20
CA SER A 238 2.45 -17.73 -3.14
C SER A 238 0.95 -17.64 -3.39
N ARG A 239 0.19 -17.40 -2.31
CA ARG A 239 -1.25 -17.14 -2.39
C ARG A 239 -1.60 -15.83 -3.12
N PHE A 240 -0.60 -14.98 -3.36
CA PHE A 240 -0.75 -13.68 -4.02
C PHE A 240 -0.56 -13.75 -5.54
N TYR A 241 -0.11 -14.91 -6.06
CA TYR A 241 -0.06 -15.13 -7.49
C TYR A 241 -1.45 -15.45 -8.03
N PHE A 242 -1.69 -15.12 -9.29
CA PHE A 242 -2.99 -15.38 -9.91
C PHE A 242 -3.32 -16.88 -9.95
N LYS A 243 -4.58 -17.20 -9.72
CA LYS A 243 -5.12 -18.55 -9.89
C LYS A 243 -5.21 -18.89 -11.37
N SER A 244 -4.09 -18.96 -12.05
CA SER A 244 -4.01 -19.11 -13.51
C SER A 244 -3.71 -20.53 -13.97
N PHE A 245 -3.75 -21.51 -13.08
CA PHE A 245 -3.76 -22.92 -13.46
C PHE A 245 -5.18 -23.34 -13.85
N LYS A 246 -5.33 -24.56 -14.44
CA LYS A 246 -6.64 -25.11 -14.81
C LYS A 246 -7.62 -25.05 -13.63
N ASP A 247 -8.88 -24.72 -13.89
CA ASP A 247 -9.96 -24.59 -12.90
C ASP A 247 -9.66 -23.56 -11.80
N ASP A 248 -9.07 -22.42 -12.16
CA ASP A 248 -8.73 -21.32 -11.27
C ASP A 248 -7.95 -21.72 -10.00
N LYS A 249 -7.04 -22.68 -10.17
CA LYS A 249 -6.23 -23.19 -9.07
C LYS A 249 -4.92 -22.41 -8.94
N PHE A 250 -4.44 -22.27 -7.70
CA PHE A 250 -3.10 -21.77 -7.45
C PHE A 250 -2.03 -22.69 -8.00
N TRP A 251 -0.88 -22.11 -8.31
CA TRP A 251 0.31 -22.87 -8.68
C TRP A 251 0.94 -23.56 -7.45
N ASN A 252 1.51 -24.71 -7.68
CA ASN A 252 2.35 -25.44 -6.74
C ASN A 252 3.33 -26.33 -7.52
N SER A 253 4.29 -26.94 -6.84
CA SER A 253 5.32 -27.78 -7.44
C SER A 253 4.77 -28.91 -8.31
N LYS A 254 3.70 -29.58 -7.87
CA LYS A 254 3.03 -30.67 -8.64
C LYS A 254 2.42 -30.12 -9.94
N ARG A 255 1.76 -28.96 -9.86
CA ARG A 255 1.12 -28.34 -11.03
C ARG A 255 2.15 -27.75 -11.99
N LEU A 256 3.25 -27.19 -11.47
CA LEU A 256 4.37 -26.75 -12.30
C LEU A 256 4.97 -27.94 -13.07
N ARG A 257 5.25 -29.05 -12.41
CA ARG A 257 5.73 -30.29 -13.06
C ARG A 257 4.80 -30.72 -14.18
N GLN A 258 3.50 -30.74 -13.92
CA GLN A 258 2.49 -31.12 -14.91
C GLN A 258 2.48 -30.16 -16.10
N TRP A 259 2.57 -28.86 -15.84
CA TRP A 259 2.64 -27.83 -16.86
C TRP A 259 3.89 -27.97 -17.74
N LEU A 260 5.06 -28.13 -17.15
CA LEU A 260 6.33 -28.25 -17.88
C LEU A 260 6.36 -29.50 -18.78
N LYS A 261 5.70 -30.60 -18.39
CA LYS A 261 5.62 -31.80 -19.18
C LYS A 261 4.89 -31.58 -20.52
N ASN A 262 3.74 -30.95 -20.50
CA ASN A 262 3.01 -30.51 -21.68
C ASN A 262 2.01 -29.41 -21.35
N PRO A 263 2.35 -28.15 -21.58
CA PRO A 263 1.45 -27.03 -21.28
C PRO A 263 0.11 -27.10 -22.02
N ARG A 264 0.10 -27.66 -23.24
CA ARG A 264 -1.11 -27.76 -24.06
C ARG A 264 -2.16 -28.74 -23.54
N ASP A 265 -1.76 -29.72 -22.73
CA ASP A 265 -2.73 -30.63 -22.05
C ASP A 265 -3.57 -29.88 -21.00
N ILE A 266 -3.05 -28.74 -20.52
CA ILE A 266 -3.69 -27.93 -19.49
C ILE A 266 -4.40 -26.72 -20.12
N ARG A 267 -3.74 -26.09 -21.11
CA ARG A 267 -4.25 -24.92 -21.81
C ARG A 267 -3.91 -25.03 -23.31
N VAL A 268 -4.87 -25.43 -24.11
CA VAL A 268 -4.71 -25.80 -25.54
C VAL A 268 -4.02 -24.70 -26.36
N ASN A 269 -4.34 -23.44 -26.11
CA ASN A 269 -3.84 -22.30 -26.89
C ASN A 269 -2.52 -21.71 -26.37
N THR A 270 -1.82 -22.37 -25.44
CA THR A 270 -0.54 -21.87 -24.97
C THR A 270 0.56 -21.96 -26.01
N GLN A 271 1.39 -20.92 -26.09
CA GLN A 271 2.57 -20.88 -26.95
C GLN A 271 3.82 -21.50 -26.26
N MET A 272 3.79 -21.69 -24.95
CA MET A 272 4.91 -22.28 -24.22
C MET A 272 5.15 -23.73 -24.67
N PRO A 273 6.38 -24.08 -25.08
CA PRO A 273 6.72 -25.47 -25.42
C PRO A 273 6.88 -26.33 -24.15
N PRO A 274 6.80 -27.66 -24.26
CA PRO A 274 7.23 -28.56 -23.22
C PRO A 274 8.70 -28.33 -22.84
N VAL A 275 9.00 -28.38 -21.54
CA VAL A 275 10.37 -28.20 -21.02
C VAL A 275 10.80 -29.49 -20.33
N LYS A 276 11.85 -30.11 -20.85
CA LYS A 276 12.42 -31.33 -20.27
C LYS A 276 13.46 -30.94 -19.22
N LEU A 277 13.20 -31.26 -17.96
CA LEU A 277 14.11 -31.08 -16.84
C LEU A 277 14.41 -32.44 -16.21
N THR A 278 15.63 -32.61 -15.72
CA THR A 278 15.93 -33.68 -14.78
C THR A 278 15.24 -33.46 -13.45
N GLU A 279 15.13 -34.45 -12.60
CA GLU A 279 14.53 -34.33 -11.28
C GLU A 279 15.32 -33.35 -10.39
N ASP A 280 16.64 -33.27 -10.56
CA ASP A 280 17.48 -32.32 -9.83
C ASP A 280 17.28 -30.90 -10.31
N GLU A 281 17.22 -30.68 -11.61
CA GLU A 281 16.92 -29.36 -12.19
C GLU A 281 15.54 -28.89 -11.76
N LEU A 282 14.55 -29.78 -11.73
CA LEU A 282 13.21 -29.40 -11.30
C LEU A 282 13.14 -29.08 -9.80
N ARG A 283 13.85 -29.84 -8.95
CA ARG A 283 13.94 -29.51 -7.51
C ARG A 283 14.62 -28.17 -7.29
N HIS A 284 15.71 -27.91 -8.00
CA HIS A 284 16.45 -26.65 -7.93
C HIS A 284 15.56 -25.47 -8.40
N LEU A 285 14.86 -25.62 -9.53
CA LEU A 285 13.93 -24.62 -10.03
C LEU A 285 12.82 -24.27 -9.00
N ILE A 286 12.21 -25.29 -8.40
CA ILE A 286 11.18 -25.10 -7.37
C ILE A 286 11.75 -24.39 -6.15
N HIS A 287 12.97 -24.73 -5.73
CA HIS A 287 13.64 -24.11 -4.60
C HIS A 287 13.91 -22.63 -4.86
N ILE A 288 14.46 -22.28 -6.02
CA ILE A 288 14.74 -20.87 -6.43
C ILE A 288 13.46 -20.04 -6.47
N MET A 289 12.36 -20.61 -6.98
CA MET A 289 11.10 -19.87 -7.21
C MET A 289 10.19 -19.80 -5.96
N ASN A 290 10.57 -20.44 -4.87
CA ASN A 290 9.82 -20.36 -3.62
C ASN A 290 10.09 -19.00 -2.94
N PRO A 291 9.06 -18.20 -2.63
CA PRO A 291 9.22 -16.86 -2.08
C PRO A 291 9.62 -16.87 -0.59
#